data_5d7a75463e75865965cea38ea465ae0b
#
_entry.id   5d7a75463e75865965cea38ea465ae0b
#
_cell.length_a   1.000
_cell.length_b   1.000
_cell.length_c   1.000
_cell.angle_alpha   90.00
_cell.angle_beta   90.00
_cell.angle_gamma   90.00
#
_symmetry.space_group_name_H-M   'P 1'
#
loop_
_entity.id
_entity.type
_entity.pdbx_description
1 polymer ?
#
loop_
_entity_poly.entity_id
_entity_poly.type
_entity_poly.pdbx_seq_one_letter_code
_entity_poly.pdbx_strand_id
1 'polypeptide(L)'
;GHADHVGGVAGVRAVVGDSALYELCAKDVTVPRANIEEQRAMWGIETPDPGEPTRLLAEGDTIEVGDVCLQVIETPGHTPGGIVLFAATEQGNIAFVGDTLFPGSHGRTDLSGGDEAAIMRSLSKLAKMLPPDTVCLTGHGDSTTMARELMQNPFMQM
;
A
#
# COMPACT_ATOMS: atom_id res chain seq x y z
N GLY A 1 -5.77 2.90 -1.13
CA GLY A 1 -6.79 3.75 -1.77
C GLY A 1 -7.25 4.91 -0.90
N HIS A 2 -6.67 5.13 0.32
CA HIS A 2 -7.07 6.26 1.17
C HIS A 2 -6.64 7.62 0.60
N ALA A 3 -7.35 8.69 0.98
CA ALA A 3 -7.22 10.03 0.41
C ALA A 3 -5.82 10.64 0.55
N ASP A 4 -5.10 10.34 1.63
CA ASP A 4 -3.72 10.77 1.88
C ASP A 4 -2.69 10.11 0.94
N HIS A 5 -3.05 8.96 0.34
CA HIS A 5 -2.23 8.28 -0.68
C HIS A 5 -2.60 8.68 -2.11
N VAL A 6 -3.88 8.96 -2.39
CA VAL A 6 -4.35 9.22 -3.76
C VAL A 6 -4.68 10.69 -4.04
N GLY A 7 -4.72 11.55 -3.01
CA GLY A 7 -5.15 12.95 -3.16
C GLY A 7 -4.29 13.80 -4.09
N GLY A 8 -3.05 13.39 -4.35
CA GLY A 8 -2.16 14.04 -5.30
C GLY A 8 -2.35 13.63 -6.77
N VAL A 9 -3.08 12.55 -7.05
CA VAL A 9 -3.21 11.95 -8.40
C VAL A 9 -3.75 12.95 -9.41
N ALA A 10 -4.85 13.63 -9.09
CA ALA A 10 -5.45 14.63 -9.97
C ALA A 10 -4.47 15.77 -10.30
N GLY A 11 -3.72 16.25 -9.31
CA GLY A 11 -2.72 17.29 -9.49
C GLY A 11 -1.54 16.85 -10.38
N VAL A 12 -1.03 15.64 -10.16
CA VAL A 12 0.05 15.08 -11.00
C VAL A 12 -0.43 14.93 -12.45
N ARG A 13 -1.62 14.36 -12.67
CA ARG A 13 -2.17 14.19 -14.03
C ARG A 13 -2.44 15.52 -14.73
N ALA A 14 -2.82 16.55 -14.00
CA ALA A 14 -2.99 17.89 -14.58
C ALA A 14 -1.68 18.48 -15.12
N VAL A 15 -0.53 18.11 -14.56
CA VAL A 15 0.81 18.58 -14.99
C VAL A 15 1.40 17.73 -16.09
N VAL A 16 1.35 16.38 -15.95
CA VAL A 16 2.04 15.47 -16.87
C VAL A 16 1.11 14.85 -17.92
N GLY A 17 -0.17 15.11 -17.84
CA GLY A 17 -1.18 14.61 -18.78
C GLY A 17 -1.51 13.11 -18.58
N ASP A 18 -2.20 12.55 -19.58
CA ASP A 18 -2.70 11.16 -19.55
C ASP A 18 -1.59 10.09 -19.61
N SER A 19 -0.33 10.51 -19.79
CA SER A 19 0.83 9.61 -19.71
C SER A 19 1.14 9.14 -18.27
N ALA A 20 0.66 9.86 -17.26
CA ALA A 20 0.74 9.41 -15.87
C ALA A 20 -0.27 8.29 -15.63
N LEU A 21 0.24 7.09 -15.39
CA LEU A 21 -0.58 5.96 -15.02
C LEU A 21 -1.03 6.11 -13.56
N TYR A 22 -2.31 5.89 -13.30
CA TYR A 22 -2.86 5.69 -11.96
C TYR A 22 -3.29 4.24 -11.85
N GLU A 23 -2.55 3.46 -11.07
CA GLU A 23 -2.81 2.04 -10.88
C GLU A 23 -3.28 1.80 -9.45
N LEU A 24 -4.29 0.95 -9.28
CA LEU A 24 -4.92 0.67 -8.01
C LEU A 24 -5.34 -0.80 -7.96
N CYS A 25 -5.25 -1.42 -6.79
CA CYS A 25 -5.81 -2.76 -6.62
C CYS A 25 -7.31 -2.77 -6.93
N ALA A 26 -7.77 -3.76 -7.70
CA ALA A 26 -9.16 -3.88 -8.09
C ALA A 26 -10.15 -3.85 -6.91
N LYS A 27 -9.73 -4.33 -5.75
CA LYS A 27 -10.55 -4.37 -4.52
C LYS A 27 -10.71 -3.01 -3.83
N ASP A 28 -9.87 -2.03 -4.19
CA ASP A 28 -9.90 -0.68 -3.62
C ASP A 28 -10.59 0.36 -4.52
N VAL A 29 -11.19 -0.02 -5.63
CA VAL A 29 -11.77 0.93 -6.62
C VAL A 29 -12.75 1.93 -6.00
N THR A 30 -13.51 1.53 -5.00
CA THR A 30 -14.50 2.40 -4.31
C THR A 30 -13.93 3.13 -3.09
N VAL A 31 -12.76 2.71 -2.58
CA VAL A 31 -12.18 3.23 -1.35
C VAL A 31 -11.81 4.71 -1.43
N PRO A 32 -11.17 5.23 -2.53
CA PRO A 32 -10.78 6.62 -2.60
C PRO A 32 -11.93 7.59 -2.37
N ARG A 33 -13.02 7.42 -3.12
CA ARG A 33 -14.18 8.32 -3.01
C ARG A 33 -14.87 8.23 -1.66
N ALA A 34 -15.06 7.01 -1.13
CA ALA A 34 -15.66 6.81 0.18
C ALA A 34 -14.82 7.49 1.29
N ASN A 35 -13.50 7.31 1.26
CA ASN A 35 -12.62 7.90 2.25
C ASN A 35 -12.50 9.44 2.13
N ILE A 36 -12.51 9.99 0.91
CA ILE A 36 -12.57 11.43 0.67
C ILE A 36 -13.84 12.03 1.30
N GLU A 37 -15.00 11.40 1.12
CA GLU A 37 -16.26 11.83 1.71
C GLU A 37 -16.25 11.74 3.24
N GLU A 38 -15.69 10.66 3.80
CA GLU A 38 -15.51 10.50 5.24
C GLU A 38 -14.62 11.60 5.84
N GLN A 39 -13.49 11.91 5.22
CA GLN A 39 -12.56 12.96 5.68
C GLN A 39 -13.20 14.34 5.59
N ARG A 40 -13.94 14.62 4.51
CA ARG A 40 -14.70 15.85 4.37
C ARG A 40 -15.73 16.00 5.50
N ALA A 41 -16.51 14.95 5.76
CA ALA A 41 -17.55 14.96 6.77
C ALA A 41 -17.01 15.10 8.20
N MET A 42 -15.89 14.43 8.52
CA MET A 42 -15.32 14.41 9.86
C MET A 42 -14.45 15.64 10.17
N TRP A 43 -13.67 16.10 9.19
CA TRP A 43 -12.60 17.10 9.43
C TRP A 43 -12.66 18.30 8.50
N GLY A 44 -13.61 18.34 7.56
CA GLY A 44 -13.71 19.41 6.58
C GLY A 44 -12.54 19.48 5.60
N ILE A 45 -11.82 18.35 5.41
CA ILE A 45 -10.69 18.29 4.48
C ILE A 45 -11.23 18.04 3.07
N GLU A 46 -10.88 18.95 2.16
CA GLU A 46 -11.21 18.83 0.73
C GLU A 46 -10.03 18.16 0.01
N THR A 47 -10.26 16.95 -0.51
CA THR A 47 -9.28 16.20 -1.31
C THR A 47 -9.85 16.02 -2.72
N PRO A 48 -9.08 16.33 -3.77
CA PRO A 48 -9.52 16.11 -5.15
C PRO A 48 -9.81 14.62 -5.44
N ASP A 49 -10.87 14.35 -6.20
CA ASP A 49 -11.13 13.00 -6.71
C ASP A 49 -9.96 12.56 -7.62
N PRO A 50 -9.31 11.43 -7.38
CA PRO A 50 -8.22 10.94 -8.23
C PRO A 50 -8.65 10.52 -9.63
N GLY A 51 -9.95 10.38 -9.88
CA GLY A 51 -10.52 9.85 -11.11
C GLY A 51 -10.45 8.31 -11.18
N GLU A 52 -10.74 7.77 -12.36
CA GLU A 52 -10.67 6.32 -12.57
C GLU A 52 -9.23 5.83 -12.73
N PRO A 53 -8.89 4.66 -12.17
CA PRO A 53 -7.61 4.01 -12.41
C PRO A 53 -7.42 3.70 -13.88
N THR A 54 -6.21 3.88 -14.38
CA THR A 54 -5.83 3.49 -15.74
C THR A 54 -5.60 1.98 -15.87
N ARG A 55 -5.24 1.34 -14.75
CA ARG A 55 -5.05 -0.10 -14.66
C ARG A 55 -5.47 -0.60 -13.28
N LEU A 56 -6.13 -1.74 -13.26
CA LEU A 56 -6.46 -2.47 -12.03
C LEU A 56 -5.41 -3.57 -11.80
N LEU A 57 -4.90 -3.62 -10.57
CA LEU A 57 -3.88 -4.56 -10.12
C LEU A 57 -4.51 -5.71 -9.33
N ALA A 58 -3.84 -6.86 -9.43
CA ALA A 58 -4.16 -8.07 -8.65
C ALA A 58 -2.87 -8.78 -8.19
N GLU A 59 -3.03 -9.78 -7.35
CA GLU A 59 -1.94 -10.65 -6.89
C GLU A 59 -1.11 -11.19 -8.07
N GLY A 60 0.21 -11.00 -7.99
CA GLY A 60 1.16 -11.51 -8.97
C GLY A 60 1.36 -10.66 -10.22
N ASP A 61 0.58 -9.57 -10.37
CA ASP A 61 0.86 -8.59 -11.42
C ASP A 61 2.23 -7.95 -11.23
N THR A 62 2.75 -7.36 -12.30
CA THR A 62 4.01 -6.62 -12.29
C THR A 62 3.84 -5.19 -12.80
N ILE A 63 4.63 -4.28 -12.26
CA ILE A 63 4.76 -2.89 -12.69
C ILE A 63 6.22 -2.65 -13.06
N GLU A 64 6.45 -2.20 -14.30
CA GLU A 64 7.79 -1.88 -14.79
C GLU A 64 8.08 -0.38 -14.55
N VAL A 65 9.18 -0.09 -13.88
CA VAL A 65 9.68 1.28 -13.66
C VAL A 65 11.13 1.36 -14.11
N GLY A 66 11.35 1.80 -15.32
CA GLY A 66 12.67 1.70 -15.96
C GLY A 66 13.10 0.23 -16.08
N ASP A 67 14.24 -0.11 -15.48
CA ASP A 67 14.78 -1.47 -15.48
C ASP A 67 14.35 -2.29 -14.25
N VAL A 68 13.49 -1.72 -13.38
CA VAL A 68 13.02 -2.38 -12.17
C VAL A 68 11.61 -2.94 -12.38
N CYS A 69 11.44 -4.21 -12.05
CA CYS A 69 10.15 -4.90 -12.04
C CYS A 69 9.64 -4.99 -10.60
N LEU A 70 8.50 -4.38 -10.32
CA LEU A 70 7.81 -4.43 -9.03
C LEU A 70 6.73 -5.50 -9.09
N GLN A 71 6.82 -6.51 -8.24
CA GLN A 71 5.79 -7.53 -8.09
C GLN A 71 4.71 -7.06 -7.13
N VAL A 72 3.45 -7.23 -7.51
CA VAL A 72 2.28 -6.94 -6.67
C VAL A 72 2.00 -8.13 -5.75
N ILE A 73 1.93 -7.85 -4.45
CA ILE A 73 1.54 -8.80 -3.40
C ILE A 73 0.32 -8.23 -2.71
N GLU A 74 -0.85 -8.87 -2.81
CA GLU A 74 -2.04 -8.44 -2.09
C GLU A 74 -1.87 -8.65 -0.58
N THR A 75 -2.14 -7.58 0.16
CA THR A 75 -2.06 -7.53 1.63
C THR A 75 -3.28 -6.83 2.22
N PRO A 76 -4.49 -7.42 2.06
CA PRO A 76 -5.71 -6.82 2.59
C PRO A 76 -5.68 -6.70 4.11
N GLY A 77 -6.44 -5.74 4.63
CA GLY A 77 -6.67 -5.57 6.06
C GLY A 77 -6.73 -4.12 6.50
N HIS A 78 -5.79 -3.27 6.11
CA HIS A 78 -5.91 -1.81 6.28
C HIS A 78 -6.99 -1.26 5.32
N THR A 79 -6.95 -1.71 4.07
CA THR A 79 -8.03 -1.61 3.08
C THR A 79 -8.29 -2.98 2.46
N PRO A 80 -9.42 -3.19 1.78
CA PRO A 80 -9.70 -4.45 1.07
C PRO A 80 -8.69 -4.75 -0.04
N GLY A 81 -8.14 -3.71 -0.68
CA GLY A 81 -7.18 -3.78 -1.77
C GLY A 81 -5.78 -3.32 -1.39
N GLY A 82 -5.39 -3.43 -0.12
CA GLY A 82 -4.02 -3.20 0.29
C GLY A 82 -3.05 -4.06 -0.52
N ILE A 83 -1.95 -3.47 -1.01
CA ILE A 83 -0.90 -4.17 -1.76
C ILE A 83 0.48 -3.77 -1.23
N VAL A 84 1.41 -4.67 -1.41
CA VAL A 84 2.85 -4.42 -1.30
C VAL A 84 3.46 -4.54 -2.69
N LEU A 85 4.35 -3.61 -3.04
CA LEU A 85 5.13 -3.68 -4.28
C LEU A 85 6.55 -4.09 -3.91
N PHE A 86 6.97 -5.27 -4.38
CA PHE A 86 8.27 -5.85 -4.06
C PHE A 86 9.18 -5.89 -5.28
N ALA A 87 10.43 -5.49 -5.11
CA ALA A 87 11.48 -5.66 -6.10
C ALA A 87 12.73 -6.32 -5.49
N ALA A 88 13.25 -7.33 -6.17
CA ALA A 88 14.60 -7.84 -5.96
C ALA A 88 15.52 -7.20 -7.01
N THR A 89 16.52 -6.44 -6.58
CA THR A 89 17.47 -5.76 -7.45
C THR A 89 18.91 -6.17 -7.12
N GLU A 90 19.86 -5.83 -7.99
CA GLU A 90 21.29 -6.06 -7.73
C GLU A 90 21.79 -5.25 -6.51
N GLN A 91 21.12 -4.14 -6.17
CA GLN A 91 21.45 -3.28 -5.03
C GLN A 91 20.79 -3.74 -3.73
N GLY A 92 19.89 -4.74 -3.78
CA GLY A 92 19.18 -5.29 -2.64
C GLY A 92 17.68 -5.43 -2.85
N ASN A 93 17.00 -5.93 -1.84
CA ASN A 93 15.57 -6.15 -1.83
C ASN A 93 14.84 -4.93 -1.24
N ILE A 94 13.80 -4.48 -1.92
CA ILE A 94 12.98 -3.34 -1.48
C ILE A 94 11.49 -3.70 -1.58
N ALA A 95 10.71 -3.25 -0.61
CA ALA A 95 9.25 -3.40 -0.60
C ALA A 95 8.60 -2.07 -0.22
N PHE A 96 7.69 -1.57 -1.06
CA PHE A 96 6.78 -0.47 -0.70
C PHE A 96 5.58 -1.12 -0.02
N VAL A 97 5.55 -1.03 1.31
CA VAL A 97 4.57 -1.77 2.11
C VAL A 97 3.31 -0.96 2.43
N GLY A 98 3.27 0.31 2.00
CA GLY A 98 2.15 1.22 2.27
C GLY A 98 1.79 1.18 3.76
N ASP A 99 0.49 1.13 4.04
CA ASP A 99 -0.04 1.05 5.39
C ASP A 99 -0.34 -0.39 5.84
N THR A 100 0.32 -1.38 5.25
CA THR A 100 0.24 -2.76 5.73
C THR A 100 1.14 -2.99 6.94
N LEU A 101 2.40 -2.54 6.87
CA LEU A 101 3.42 -2.78 7.88
C LEU A 101 4.07 -1.47 8.32
N PHE A 102 4.18 -1.28 9.63
CA PHE A 102 4.91 -0.19 10.27
C PHE A 102 5.95 -0.73 11.26
N PRO A 103 6.98 0.05 11.63
CA PRO A 103 7.96 -0.37 12.64
C PRO A 103 7.30 -0.78 13.95
N GLY A 104 7.35 -2.10 14.25
CA GLY A 104 6.77 -2.69 15.46
C GLY A 104 5.22 -2.71 15.49
N SER A 105 4.54 -2.44 14.37
CA SER A 105 3.09 -2.32 14.29
C SER A 105 2.57 -2.69 12.90
N HIS A 106 1.30 -2.44 12.67
CA HIS A 106 0.63 -2.54 11.36
C HIS A 106 -0.37 -1.40 11.16
N GLY A 107 -0.89 -1.26 9.95
CA GLY A 107 -1.92 -0.29 9.62
C GLY A 107 -3.20 -0.50 10.42
N ARG A 108 -3.88 0.59 10.78
CA ARG A 108 -5.16 0.54 11.48
C ARG A 108 -6.22 -0.20 10.65
N THR A 109 -7.14 -0.82 11.33
CA THR A 109 -8.20 -1.65 10.72
C THR A 109 -9.61 -1.21 11.12
N ASP A 110 -9.72 -0.05 11.79
CA ASP A 110 -10.96 0.49 12.33
C ASP A 110 -11.66 1.49 11.37
N LEU A 111 -11.09 1.74 10.19
CA LEU A 111 -11.73 2.51 9.13
C LEU A 111 -12.63 1.62 8.25
N SER A 112 -13.48 2.26 7.45
CA SER A 112 -14.36 1.55 6.53
C SER A 112 -13.57 0.61 5.60
N GLY A 113 -13.94 -0.66 5.57
CA GLY A 113 -13.24 -1.71 4.81
C GLY A 113 -12.06 -2.35 5.54
N GLY A 114 -11.70 -1.88 6.74
CA GLY A 114 -10.66 -2.49 7.56
C GLY A 114 -11.05 -3.87 8.11
N ASP A 115 -10.08 -4.79 8.22
CA ASP A 115 -10.25 -6.16 8.72
C ASP A 115 -8.98 -6.62 9.45
N GLU A 116 -9.08 -6.72 10.78
CA GLU A 116 -7.98 -7.13 11.65
C GLU A 116 -7.48 -8.55 11.34
N ALA A 117 -8.40 -9.48 11.09
CA ALA A 117 -8.01 -10.84 10.76
C ALA A 117 -7.30 -10.93 9.39
N ALA A 118 -7.69 -10.07 8.45
CA ALA A 118 -7.04 -9.99 7.14
C ALA A 118 -5.63 -9.41 7.26
N ILE A 119 -5.42 -8.31 8.02
CA ILE A 119 -4.08 -7.72 8.18
C ILE A 119 -3.11 -8.72 8.82
N MET A 120 -3.56 -9.49 9.83
CA MET A 120 -2.74 -10.52 10.46
C MET A 120 -2.33 -11.62 9.48
N ARG A 121 -3.24 -12.05 8.59
CA ARG A 121 -2.89 -13.00 7.52
C ARG A 121 -1.91 -12.39 6.52
N SER A 122 -2.06 -11.11 6.20
CA SER A 122 -1.17 -10.37 5.31
C SER A 122 0.25 -10.26 5.88
N LEU A 123 0.39 -9.93 7.16
CA LEU A 123 1.70 -9.90 7.85
C LEU A 123 2.36 -11.28 7.87
N SER A 124 1.58 -12.33 8.16
CA SER A 124 2.08 -13.72 8.09
C SER A 124 2.54 -14.12 6.69
N LYS A 125 1.82 -13.66 5.66
CA LYS A 125 2.19 -13.87 4.26
C LYS A 125 3.52 -13.17 3.94
N LEU A 126 3.67 -11.89 4.30
CA LEU A 126 4.90 -11.13 4.08
C LEU A 126 6.09 -11.75 4.81
N ALA A 127 5.91 -12.21 6.05
CA ALA A 127 6.93 -12.89 6.83
C ALA A 127 7.51 -14.14 6.15
N LYS A 128 6.70 -14.82 5.32
CA LYS A 128 7.10 -16.02 4.57
C LYS A 128 7.64 -15.73 3.18
N MET A 129 7.22 -14.62 2.57
CA MET A 129 7.53 -14.29 1.18
C MET A 129 8.75 -13.40 1.03
N LEU A 130 8.89 -12.40 1.90
CA LEU A 130 9.94 -11.40 1.76
C LEU A 130 11.25 -11.85 2.43
N PRO A 131 12.40 -11.73 1.74
CA PRO A 131 13.71 -12.00 2.35
C PRO A 131 13.95 -11.10 3.57
N PRO A 132 14.69 -11.59 4.61
CA PRO A 132 14.95 -10.79 5.83
C PRO A 132 15.69 -9.48 5.58
N ASP A 133 16.52 -9.40 4.55
CA ASP A 133 17.28 -8.20 4.16
C ASP A 133 16.45 -7.17 3.37
N THR A 134 15.15 -7.44 3.14
CA THR A 134 14.27 -6.49 2.45
C THR A 134 14.09 -5.21 3.26
N VAL A 135 14.40 -4.07 2.64
CA VAL A 135 14.05 -2.74 3.15
C VAL A 135 12.59 -2.47 2.87
N CYS A 136 11.82 -2.19 3.93
CA CYS A 136 10.39 -1.90 3.85
C CYS A 136 10.15 -0.39 3.96
N LEU A 137 9.65 0.21 2.89
CA LEU A 137 9.23 1.61 2.83
C LEU A 137 7.75 1.69 3.17
N THR A 138 7.45 2.30 4.31
CA THR A 138 6.10 2.44 4.85
C THR A 138 5.36 3.62 4.22
N GLY A 139 4.03 3.65 4.30
CA GLY A 139 3.24 4.78 3.82
C GLY A 139 3.49 6.05 4.63
N HIS A 140 3.75 5.92 5.92
CA HIS A 140 4.02 7.02 6.85
C HIS A 140 5.18 6.71 7.78
N GLY A 141 5.92 7.75 8.17
CA GLY A 141 6.99 7.64 9.17
C GLY A 141 8.26 6.97 8.66
N ASP A 142 8.93 6.23 9.53
CA ASP A 142 10.24 5.66 9.25
C ASP A 142 10.13 4.33 8.48
N SER A 143 11.14 4.06 7.65
CA SER A 143 11.34 2.74 7.03
C SER A 143 11.79 1.71 8.05
N THR A 144 11.65 0.43 7.71
CA THR A 144 12.14 -0.69 8.53
C THR A 144 12.76 -1.78 7.64
N THR A 145 13.11 -2.92 8.22
CA THR A 145 13.56 -4.11 7.49
C THR A 145 12.76 -5.33 7.92
N MET A 146 12.58 -6.30 7.03
CA MET A 146 11.91 -7.55 7.40
C MET A 146 12.61 -8.26 8.55
N ALA A 147 13.96 -8.25 8.60
CA ALA A 147 14.71 -8.85 9.71
C ALA A 147 14.33 -8.22 11.06
N ARG A 148 14.22 -6.89 11.13
CA ARG A 148 13.81 -6.19 12.34
C ARG A 148 12.38 -6.56 12.74
N GLU A 149 11.46 -6.53 11.80
CA GLU A 149 10.05 -6.78 12.08
C GLU A 149 9.82 -8.24 12.50
N LEU A 150 10.46 -9.21 11.85
CA LEU A 150 10.41 -10.61 12.26
C LEU A 150 10.91 -10.84 13.70
N MET A 151 11.84 -10.00 14.19
CA MET A 151 12.41 -10.12 15.54
C MET A 151 11.63 -9.33 16.58
N GLN A 152 11.05 -8.19 16.24
CA GLN A 152 10.59 -7.20 17.21
C GLN A 152 9.11 -6.83 17.08
N ASN A 153 8.50 -7.05 15.92
CA ASN A 153 7.10 -6.72 15.72
C ASN A 153 6.20 -7.80 16.33
N PRO A 154 5.40 -7.49 17.38
CA PRO A 154 4.59 -8.50 18.09
C PRO A 154 3.52 -9.14 17.19
N PHE A 155 3.14 -8.47 16.09
CA PHE A 155 2.13 -8.96 15.13
C PHE A 155 2.73 -9.90 14.05
N MET A 156 4.06 -10.02 14.00
CA MET A 156 4.78 -10.92 13.07
C MET A 156 5.47 -12.10 13.78
N GLN A 157 5.44 -12.12 15.10
CA GLN A 157 5.95 -13.24 15.92
C GLN A 157 4.85 -14.32 16.04
N MET A 158 4.81 -15.23 15.09
CA MET A 158 3.88 -16.37 15.10
C MET A 158 4.61 -17.69 15.18
#